data_bffcadf5e861429decea16b31fb228f0
#
_entry.id   bffcadf5e861429decea16b31fb228f0
#
_cell.length_a   1.000
_cell.length_b   1.000
_cell.length_c   1.000
_cell.angle_alpha   90.00
_cell.angle_beta   90.00
_cell.angle_gamma   90.00
#
_symmetry.space_group_name_H-M   'P 1'
#
loop_
_entity.id
_entity.type
_entity.pdbx_description
1 polymer ?
#
loop_
_entity_poly.entity_id
_entity_poly.type
_entity_poly.pdbx_seq_one_letter_code
_entity_poly.pdbx_strand_id
1 'polypeptide(L)'
;MPIPQTGHPAPDFQLKDQNGNDVKLSRLRGKNVVLYFYPKDDTPGCTREACDFRDEHSALEAAGAVVLGVSPDDTKSHQKFATKFSLPFPLLADTERQVCDAYGVWGEKSLYGRKFLGVTRATFLIDTEGKVAQVWPKVKVDGHVKEILQSLKGGASGETEAGEKAPAKKAASKSAAKKVVAKKAAPAGKAVTKKAAPAKKAVTKKAASKKTAARR
;
A
#
# COMPACT_ATOMS: atom_id res chain seq x y z
N MET A 1 18.12 0.62 9.84
CA MET A 1 18.48 2.01 10.22
C MET A 1 17.33 2.64 11.01
N PRO A 2 17.54 3.71 11.81
CA PRO A 2 16.44 4.44 12.43
C PRO A 2 15.57 5.13 11.37
N ILE A 3 14.29 5.32 11.68
CA ILE A 3 13.37 6.08 10.82
C ILE A 3 13.85 7.54 10.78
N PRO A 4 13.95 8.19 9.58
CA PRO A 4 14.27 9.59 9.44
C PRO A 4 13.31 10.48 10.25
N GLN A 5 13.85 11.43 10.99
CA GLN A 5 13.05 12.31 11.84
C GLN A 5 12.65 13.59 11.09
N THR A 6 11.55 14.19 11.52
CA THR A 6 11.08 15.49 11.04
C THR A 6 12.16 16.56 11.17
N GLY A 7 12.29 17.42 10.17
CA GLY A 7 13.31 18.47 10.07
C GLY A 7 14.67 18.02 9.52
N HIS A 8 14.92 16.71 9.41
CA HIS A 8 16.17 16.19 8.86
C HIS A 8 16.07 15.97 7.34
N PRO A 9 17.19 16.03 6.62
CA PRO A 9 17.21 15.68 5.19
C PRO A 9 16.70 14.27 4.97
N ALA A 10 15.78 14.10 4.02
CA ALA A 10 15.33 12.79 3.58
C ALA A 10 16.48 12.06 2.87
N PRO A 11 16.73 10.77 3.16
CA PRO A 11 17.70 9.96 2.44
C PRO A 11 17.43 10.01 0.93
N ASP A 12 18.43 10.44 0.13
CA ASP A 12 18.31 10.47 -1.32
C ASP A 12 18.32 9.06 -1.90
N PHE A 13 17.62 8.84 -2.97
CA PHE A 13 17.58 7.56 -3.67
C PHE A 13 17.37 7.75 -5.16
N GLN A 14 17.70 6.70 -5.91
CA GLN A 14 17.36 6.55 -7.31
C GLN A 14 16.81 5.14 -7.55
N LEU A 15 15.56 5.03 -7.96
CA LEU A 15 14.87 3.77 -8.24
C LEU A 15 14.17 3.84 -9.58
N LYS A 16 13.86 2.67 -10.15
CA LYS A 16 13.07 2.57 -11.39
C LYS A 16 11.58 2.52 -11.07
N ASP A 17 10.81 3.26 -11.87
CA ASP A 17 9.35 3.17 -11.84
C ASP A 17 8.82 1.93 -12.61
N GLN A 18 7.51 1.76 -12.63
CA GLN A 18 6.82 0.68 -13.36
C GLN A 18 7.05 0.70 -14.88
N ASN A 19 7.53 1.81 -15.45
CA ASN A 19 7.82 1.98 -16.87
C ASN A 19 9.32 1.83 -17.17
N GLY A 20 10.14 1.62 -16.14
CA GLY A 20 11.60 1.50 -16.25
C GLY A 20 12.34 2.83 -16.24
N ASN A 21 11.66 3.96 -16.00
CA ASN A 21 12.30 5.27 -15.88
C ASN A 21 12.97 5.43 -14.53
N ASP A 22 14.10 6.12 -14.50
CA ASP A 22 14.81 6.43 -13.26
C ASP A 22 14.17 7.63 -12.55
N VAL A 23 13.68 7.41 -11.34
CA VAL A 23 13.15 8.42 -10.43
C VAL A 23 14.17 8.67 -9.33
N LYS A 24 14.62 9.91 -9.19
CA LYS A 24 15.57 10.34 -8.16
C LYS A 24 14.92 11.40 -7.27
N LEU A 25 14.96 11.19 -5.95
CA LEU A 25 14.32 12.10 -4.99
C LEU A 25 14.86 13.53 -5.12
N SER A 26 16.18 13.71 -5.24
CA SER A 26 16.80 15.04 -5.34
C SER A 26 16.39 15.83 -6.60
N ARG A 27 15.81 15.19 -7.64
CA ARG A 27 15.25 15.87 -8.82
C ARG A 27 13.85 16.43 -8.59
N LEU A 28 13.21 16.06 -7.48
CA LEU A 28 11.86 16.51 -7.12
C LEU A 28 11.88 17.72 -6.18
N ARG A 29 13.05 18.32 -5.95
CA ARG A 29 13.16 19.58 -5.18
C ARG A 29 12.22 20.64 -5.76
N GLY A 30 11.66 21.47 -4.88
CA GLY A 30 10.64 22.47 -5.24
C GLY A 30 9.21 21.92 -5.22
N LYS A 31 9.01 20.62 -4.99
CA LYS A 31 7.69 19.99 -4.79
C LYS A 31 7.66 19.25 -3.46
N ASN A 32 6.49 19.20 -2.86
CA ASN A 32 6.26 18.27 -1.76
C ASN A 32 6.22 16.83 -2.29
N VAL A 33 6.81 15.88 -1.58
CA VAL A 33 6.79 14.47 -1.98
C VAL A 33 6.13 13.65 -0.89
N VAL A 34 5.07 12.94 -1.25
CA VAL A 34 4.44 11.92 -0.42
C VAL A 34 5.04 10.58 -0.79
N LEU A 35 5.97 10.10 0.04
CA LEU A 35 6.66 8.83 -0.15
C LEU A 35 6.04 7.78 0.76
N TYR A 36 5.28 6.84 0.20
CA TYR A 36 4.66 5.78 0.99
C TYR A 36 5.29 4.42 0.69
N PHE A 37 5.54 3.67 1.76
CA PHE A 37 6.11 2.32 1.72
C PHE A 37 5.03 1.28 2.00
N TYR A 38 4.97 0.26 1.17
CA TYR A 38 4.01 -0.82 1.32
C TYR A 38 4.64 -2.20 1.08
N PRO A 39 4.13 -3.27 1.73
CA PRO A 39 4.81 -4.56 1.75
C PRO A 39 4.78 -5.34 0.44
N LYS A 40 3.71 -5.23 -0.36
CA LYS A 40 3.57 -6.05 -1.57
C LYS A 40 2.42 -5.58 -2.45
N ASP A 41 2.64 -5.59 -3.79
CA ASP A 41 1.63 -5.33 -4.81
C ASP A 41 0.43 -6.28 -4.70
N ASP A 42 -0.72 -5.77 -5.13
CA ASP A 42 -1.98 -6.52 -5.31
C ASP A 42 -2.42 -7.33 -4.07
N THR A 43 -2.06 -6.84 -2.86
CA THR A 43 -2.61 -7.34 -1.61
C THR A 43 -3.75 -6.43 -1.14
N PRO A 44 -4.77 -6.97 -0.42
CA PRO A 44 -5.98 -6.19 -0.10
C PRO A 44 -5.72 -4.83 0.54
N GLY A 45 -4.82 -4.76 1.53
CA GLY A 45 -4.50 -3.52 2.22
C GLY A 45 -3.70 -2.54 1.37
N CYS A 46 -2.75 -3.03 0.55
CA CYS A 46 -1.93 -2.18 -0.33
C CYS A 46 -2.75 -1.67 -1.51
N THR A 47 -3.65 -2.51 -2.04
CA THR A 47 -4.59 -2.12 -3.10
C THR A 47 -5.51 -1.01 -2.62
N ARG A 48 -6.08 -1.14 -1.42
CA ARG A 48 -6.94 -0.11 -0.84
C ARG A 48 -6.20 1.22 -0.70
N GLU A 49 -5.02 1.21 -0.12
CA GLU A 49 -4.18 2.40 0.04
C GLU A 49 -3.84 3.06 -1.30
N ALA A 50 -3.44 2.27 -2.30
CA ALA A 50 -3.14 2.77 -3.63
C ALA A 50 -4.37 3.38 -4.32
N CYS A 51 -5.55 2.76 -4.14
CA CYS A 51 -6.81 3.31 -4.65
C CYS A 51 -7.21 4.60 -3.94
N ASP A 52 -7.02 4.69 -2.62
CA ASP A 52 -7.29 5.91 -1.86
C ASP A 52 -6.37 7.06 -2.34
N PHE A 53 -5.09 6.79 -2.61
CA PHE A 53 -4.17 7.75 -3.23
C PHE A 53 -4.58 8.13 -4.65
N ARG A 54 -5.05 7.19 -5.46
CA ARG A 54 -5.56 7.45 -6.81
C ARG A 54 -6.78 8.36 -6.77
N ASP A 55 -7.72 8.07 -5.91
CA ASP A 55 -9.01 8.78 -5.83
C ASP A 55 -8.82 10.23 -5.35
N GLU A 56 -7.81 10.49 -4.51
CA GLU A 56 -7.46 11.82 -4.01
C GLU A 56 -6.26 12.46 -4.76
N HIS A 57 -5.80 11.82 -5.86
CA HIS A 57 -4.58 12.25 -6.58
C HIS A 57 -4.64 13.71 -7.06
N SER A 58 -5.78 14.11 -7.65
CA SER A 58 -5.97 15.49 -8.12
C SER A 58 -5.88 16.51 -6.98
N ALA A 59 -6.36 16.16 -5.78
CA ALA A 59 -6.26 17.04 -4.62
C ALA A 59 -4.82 17.14 -4.10
N LEU A 60 -4.04 16.05 -4.17
CA LEU A 60 -2.63 16.04 -3.81
C LEU A 60 -1.79 16.85 -4.81
N GLU A 61 -2.04 16.71 -6.11
CA GLU A 61 -1.38 17.52 -7.15
C GLU A 61 -1.72 19.01 -7.00
N ALA A 62 -2.99 19.34 -6.74
CA ALA A 62 -3.41 20.73 -6.48
C ALA A 62 -2.75 21.33 -5.23
N ALA A 63 -2.38 20.49 -4.25
CA ALA A 63 -1.60 20.88 -3.08
C ALA A 63 -0.07 20.91 -3.35
N GLY A 64 0.36 20.73 -4.61
CA GLY A 64 1.77 20.75 -5.00
C GLY A 64 2.56 19.51 -4.59
N ALA A 65 1.88 18.41 -4.34
CA ALA A 65 2.51 17.17 -3.90
C ALA A 65 2.62 16.12 -5.01
N VAL A 66 3.73 15.40 -5.04
CA VAL A 66 3.98 14.24 -5.89
C VAL A 66 3.88 12.99 -5.02
N VAL A 67 3.10 12.01 -5.45
CA VAL A 67 2.96 10.72 -4.76
C VAL A 67 3.93 9.70 -5.36
N LEU A 68 4.67 9.01 -4.50
CA LEU A 68 5.59 7.93 -4.86
C LEU A 68 5.33 6.72 -3.97
N GLY A 69 5.01 5.58 -4.57
CA GLY A 69 4.91 4.31 -3.84
C GLY A 69 6.22 3.53 -3.94
N VAL A 70 6.65 2.91 -2.85
CA VAL A 70 7.86 2.09 -2.80
C VAL A 70 7.55 0.72 -2.24
N SER A 71 7.95 -0.32 -2.93
CA SER A 71 7.92 -1.69 -2.41
C SER A 71 9.11 -2.52 -2.93
N PRO A 72 9.40 -3.69 -2.32
CA PRO A 72 10.44 -4.59 -2.79
C PRO A 72 10.05 -5.40 -4.03
N ASP A 73 8.86 -5.18 -4.60
CA ASP A 73 8.44 -5.82 -5.83
C ASP A 73 9.20 -5.27 -7.05
N ASP A 74 9.21 -6.03 -8.14
CA ASP A 74 9.88 -5.64 -9.37
C ASP A 74 9.01 -4.72 -10.26
N THR A 75 9.63 -4.08 -11.25
CA THR A 75 8.97 -3.16 -12.19
C THR A 75 7.83 -3.82 -12.96
N LYS A 76 7.92 -5.13 -13.25
CA LYS A 76 6.86 -5.87 -13.96
C LYS A 76 5.63 -6.09 -13.07
N SER A 77 5.85 -6.34 -11.79
CA SER A 77 4.79 -6.42 -10.78
C SER A 77 4.09 -5.07 -10.65
N HIS A 78 4.87 -4.01 -10.48
CA HIS A 78 4.37 -2.63 -10.41
C HIS A 78 3.56 -2.24 -11.64
N GLN A 79 4.04 -2.59 -12.84
CA GLN A 79 3.32 -2.30 -14.09
C GLN A 79 1.94 -2.99 -14.13
N LYS A 80 1.87 -4.27 -13.72
CA LYS A 80 0.60 -4.99 -13.65
C LYS A 80 -0.33 -4.37 -12.61
N PHE A 81 0.21 -4.02 -11.44
CA PHE A 81 -0.54 -3.41 -10.36
C PHE A 81 -1.07 -2.03 -10.75
N ALA A 82 -0.22 -1.16 -11.28
CA ALA A 82 -0.59 0.17 -11.76
C ALA A 82 -1.65 0.11 -12.87
N THR A 83 -1.49 -0.80 -13.84
CA THR A 83 -2.45 -0.99 -14.94
C THR A 83 -3.79 -1.51 -14.41
N LYS A 84 -3.76 -2.52 -13.54
CA LYS A 84 -4.97 -3.15 -13.00
C LYS A 84 -5.87 -2.19 -12.23
N PHE A 85 -5.26 -1.25 -11.50
CA PHE A 85 -5.98 -0.29 -10.66
C PHE A 85 -5.94 1.15 -11.19
N SER A 86 -5.39 1.35 -12.41
CA SER A 86 -5.29 2.67 -13.06
C SER A 86 -4.62 3.71 -12.16
N LEU A 87 -3.48 3.35 -11.56
CA LEU A 87 -2.74 4.24 -10.67
C LEU A 87 -2.01 5.33 -11.46
N PRO A 88 -2.26 6.63 -11.19
CA PRO A 88 -1.72 7.73 -11.98
C PRO A 88 -0.31 8.17 -11.54
N PHE A 89 0.27 7.56 -10.52
CA PHE A 89 1.53 7.95 -9.91
C PHE A 89 2.59 6.84 -10.02
N PRO A 90 3.89 7.17 -9.89
CA PRO A 90 4.97 6.21 -9.96
C PRO A 90 4.99 5.22 -8.79
N LEU A 91 5.21 3.94 -9.11
CA LEU A 91 5.54 2.88 -8.18
C LEU A 91 7.00 2.49 -8.39
N LEU A 92 7.80 2.57 -7.34
CA LEU A 92 9.25 2.44 -7.39
C LEU A 92 9.70 1.07 -6.87
N ALA A 93 10.48 0.38 -7.70
CA ALA A 93 10.97 -0.97 -7.41
C ALA A 93 12.25 -0.93 -6.58
N ASP A 94 12.15 -1.20 -5.27
CA ASP A 94 13.28 -1.33 -4.36
C ASP A 94 13.61 -2.81 -4.10
N THR A 95 13.94 -3.55 -5.16
CA THR A 95 14.21 -5.00 -5.10
C THR A 95 15.38 -5.36 -4.19
N GLU A 96 16.34 -4.46 -4.05
CA GLU A 96 17.51 -4.62 -3.16
C GLU A 96 17.23 -4.11 -1.73
N ARG A 97 16.08 -3.50 -1.49
CA ARG A 97 15.62 -2.98 -0.19
C ARG A 97 16.51 -1.87 0.40
N GLN A 98 17.36 -1.25 -0.41
CA GLN A 98 18.27 -0.21 0.03
C GLN A 98 17.53 1.01 0.56
N VAL A 99 16.46 1.42 -0.12
CA VAL A 99 15.63 2.56 0.28
C VAL A 99 14.76 2.20 1.47
N CYS A 100 14.19 1.00 1.51
CA CYS A 100 13.44 0.51 2.67
C CYS A 100 14.31 0.46 3.94
N ASP A 101 15.58 0.08 3.82
CA ASP A 101 16.54 0.07 4.93
C ASP A 101 16.94 1.49 5.33
N ALA A 102 17.23 2.39 4.36
CA ALA A 102 17.60 3.77 4.62
C ALA A 102 16.50 4.55 5.36
N TYR A 103 15.23 4.26 5.05
CA TYR A 103 14.06 4.85 5.73
C TYR A 103 13.64 4.07 6.99
N GLY A 104 14.35 3.02 7.37
CA GLY A 104 14.09 2.25 8.60
C GLY A 104 12.76 1.50 8.59
N VAL A 105 12.19 1.24 7.40
CA VAL A 105 10.90 0.57 7.25
C VAL A 105 11.01 -0.93 6.99
N TRP A 106 12.23 -1.44 6.75
CA TRP A 106 12.50 -2.87 6.64
C TRP A 106 12.84 -3.46 8.00
N GLY A 107 12.13 -4.50 8.41
CA GLY A 107 12.37 -5.10 9.72
C GLY A 107 11.61 -6.39 9.95
N GLU A 108 11.85 -6.97 11.13
CA GLU A 108 11.18 -8.18 11.58
C GLU A 108 9.71 -7.87 11.91
N LYS A 109 8.84 -8.67 11.36
CA LYS A 109 7.40 -8.69 11.62
C LYS A 109 6.98 -10.03 12.19
N SER A 110 5.95 -10.03 13.00
CA SER A 110 5.33 -11.26 13.51
C SER A 110 3.88 -11.35 13.03
N LEU A 111 3.52 -12.50 12.47
CA LEU A 111 2.14 -12.81 12.08
C LEU A 111 1.83 -14.24 12.51
N TYR A 112 0.81 -14.39 13.34
CA TYR A 112 0.40 -15.70 13.90
C TYR A 112 1.56 -16.47 14.55
N GLY A 113 2.44 -15.76 15.30
CA GLY A 113 3.59 -16.35 15.98
C GLY A 113 4.80 -16.68 15.08
N ARG A 114 4.71 -16.46 13.76
CA ARG A 114 5.82 -16.62 12.83
C ARG A 114 6.49 -15.28 12.58
N LYS A 115 7.81 -15.25 12.72
CA LYS A 115 8.66 -14.08 12.41
C LYS A 115 9.08 -14.11 10.95
N PHE A 116 9.01 -12.97 10.29
CA PHE A 116 9.48 -12.79 8.92
C PHE A 116 9.98 -11.35 8.73
N LEU A 117 10.85 -11.15 7.75
CA LEU A 117 11.30 -9.81 7.37
C LEU A 117 10.34 -9.21 6.34
N GLY A 118 10.06 -7.93 6.49
CA GLY A 118 9.17 -7.25 5.56
C GLY A 118 9.07 -5.75 5.79
N VAL A 119 8.50 -5.06 4.80
CA VAL A 119 8.27 -3.62 4.85
C VAL A 119 7.15 -3.29 5.82
N THR A 120 7.41 -2.41 6.76
CA THR A 120 6.38 -1.77 7.59
C THR A 120 5.75 -0.65 6.79
N ARG A 121 4.41 -0.64 6.73
CA ARG A 121 3.67 0.42 6.06
C ARG A 121 3.93 1.74 6.78
N ALA A 122 4.55 2.66 6.07
CA ALA A 122 4.92 3.98 6.59
C ALA A 122 4.82 5.02 5.47
N THR A 123 4.57 6.25 5.82
CA THR A 123 4.52 7.36 4.87
C THR A 123 5.37 8.51 5.39
N PHE A 124 6.08 9.16 4.48
CA PHE A 124 6.90 10.33 4.72
C PHE A 124 6.41 11.46 3.84
N LEU A 125 6.12 12.60 4.44
CA LEU A 125 5.94 13.84 3.73
C LEU A 125 7.29 14.57 3.70
N ILE A 126 7.80 14.82 2.51
CA ILE A 126 9.07 15.49 2.27
C ILE A 126 8.74 16.86 1.67
N ASP A 127 9.31 17.91 2.22
CA ASP A 127 9.08 19.27 1.78
C ASP A 127 9.85 19.64 0.50
N THR A 128 9.63 20.84 0.02
CA THR A 128 10.27 21.40 -1.18
C THR A 128 11.79 21.51 -1.07
N GLU A 129 12.33 21.56 0.14
CA GLU A 129 13.78 21.55 0.41
C GLU A 129 14.35 20.14 0.49
N GLY A 130 13.49 19.11 0.48
CA GLY A 130 13.83 17.70 0.63
C GLY A 130 14.16 17.30 2.04
N LYS A 131 13.57 17.96 3.01
CA LYS A 131 13.57 17.57 4.40
C LYS A 131 12.28 16.81 4.72
N VAL A 132 12.33 15.94 5.69
CA VAL A 132 11.15 15.24 6.19
C VAL A 132 10.28 16.23 6.95
N ALA A 133 9.13 16.59 6.43
CA ALA A 133 8.16 17.48 7.09
C ALA A 133 7.31 16.73 8.11
N GLN A 134 6.92 15.48 7.79
CA GLN A 134 6.12 14.64 8.68
C GLN A 134 6.35 13.16 8.41
N VAL A 135 6.17 12.34 9.44
CA VAL A 135 6.34 10.87 9.38
C VAL A 135 5.13 10.17 9.99
N TRP A 136 4.62 9.17 9.28
CA TRP A 136 3.64 8.20 9.78
C TRP A 136 4.29 6.82 9.82
N PRO A 137 4.89 6.41 10.95
CA PRO A 137 5.71 5.19 11.04
C PRO A 137 4.88 3.91 11.02
N LYS A 138 3.58 4.00 11.27
CA LYS A 138 2.60 2.90 11.18
C LYS A 138 1.30 3.44 10.63
N VAL A 139 1.06 3.20 9.36
CA VAL A 139 -0.12 3.71 8.67
C VAL A 139 -1.30 2.77 8.85
N LYS A 140 -2.45 3.33 9.24
CA LYS A 140 -3.77 2.74 9.04
C LYS A 140 -4.31 3.29 7.74
N VAL A 141 -4.71 2.42 6.83
CA VAL A 141 -5.11 2.82 5.46
C VAL A 141 -6.31 3.76 5.49
N ASP A 142 -7.32 3.45 6.33
CA ASP A 142 -8.55 4.22 6.40
C ASP A 142 -8.29 5.67 6.85
N GLY A 143 -8.56 6.63 5.96
CA GLY A 143 -8.45 8.06 6.23
C GLY A 143 -7.05 8.65 6.10
N HIS A 144 -6.02 7.83 5.85
CA HIS A 144 -4.62 8.27 5.82
C HIS A 144 -4.34 9.37 4.79
N VAL A 145 -4.87 9.24 3.57
CA VAL A 145 -4.66 10.26 2.52
C VAL A 145 -5.26 11.61 2.90
N LYS A 146 -6.37 11.62 3.66
CA LYS A 146 -6.96 12.85 4.17
C LYS A 146 -6.09 13.52 5.23
N GLU A 147 -5.43 12.74 6.09
CA GLU A 147 -4.45 13.27 7.06
C GLU A 147 -3.27 13.93 6.33
N ILE A 148 -2.76 13.30 5.26
CA ILE A 148 -1.69 13.87 4.42
C ILE A 148 -2.16 15.18 3.78
N LEU A 149 -3.36 15.22 3.21
CA LEU A 149 -3.92 16.44 2.61
C LEU A 149 -4.09 17.56 3.64
N GLN A 150 -4.48 17.25 4.86
CA GLN A 150 -4.56 18.22 5.96
C GLN A 150 -3.18 18.76 6.30
N SER A 151 -2.17 17.90 6.40
CA SER A 151 -0.78 18.28 6.65
C SER A 151 -0.21 19.17 5.55
N LEU A 152 -0.51 18.90 4.28
CA LEU A 152 -0.13 19.73 3.15
C LEU A 152 -0.80 21.10 3.16
N LYS A 153 -2.06 21.19 3.58
CA LYS A 153 -2.82 22.45 3.68
C LYS A 153 -2.46 23.27 4.92
N GLY A 154 -2.10 22.60 6.00
CA GLY A 154 -1.66 23.23 7.25
C GLY A 154 -0.17 23.57 7.27
N GLY A 155 0.54 23.29 6.20
CA GLY A 155 1.97 23.24 6.17
C GLY A 155 2.67 24.59 6.18
N ALA A 156 3.42 24.72 7.13
CA ALA A 156 4.63 25.38 7.57
C ALA A 156 4.46 25.89 9.01
N SER A 157 4.11 25.01 9.90
CA SER A 157 4.31 25.27 11.33
C SER A 157 4.68 23.93 11.94
N GLY A 158 6.00 23.74 12.11
CA GLY A 158 6.48 22.67 12.97
C GLY A 158 5.96 22.94 14.38
N GLU A 159 5.36 21.91 14.93
CA GLU A 159 5.49 21.64 16.35
C GLU A 159 5.04 20.22 16.62
N THR A 160 5.97 19.49 17.13
CA THR A 160 5.89 18.18 17.74
C THR A 160 4.83 18.13 18.82
N GLU A 161 3.88 17.19 18.69
CA GLU A 161 3.37 16.54 19.90
C GLU A 161 3.61 15.05 19.81
N ALA A 162 4.69 14.65 20.44
CA ALA A 162 4.92 13.29 20.90
C ALA A 162 3.89 12.99 22.00
N GLY A 163 2.73 12.51 21.61
CA GLY A 163 1.71 12.01 22.52
C GLY A 163 2.01 10.57 22.93
N GLU A 164 3.00 10.41 23.80
CA GLU A 164 3.13 9.24 24.65
C GLU A 164 1.91 9.17 25.57
N LYS A 165 1.05 8.19 25.36
CA LYS A 165 0.12 7.75 26.41
C LYS A 165 0.24 6.25 26.59
N ALA A 166 1.01 5.93 27.62
CA ALA A 166 0.99 4.65 28.30
C ALA A 166 -0.41 4.32 28.85
N PRO A 167 -0.73 3.01 29.03
CA PRO A 167 -2.07 2.58 29.39
C PRO A 167 -2.34 2.77 30.90
N ALA A 168 -3.32 3.57 31.25
CA ALA A 168 -3.85 3.61 32.60
C ALA A 168 -4.94 2.56 32.78
N LYS A 169 -4.66 1.57 33.64
CA LYS A 169 -5.63 0.69 34.33
C LYS A 169 -6.57 1.51 35.21
N LYS A 170 -7.87 1.23 35.13
CA LYS A 170 -8.84 1.24 36.26
C LYS A 170 -10.12 0.58 35.78
N ALA A 171 -10.44 -0.56 36.28
CA ALA A 171 -11.16 -0.97 37.47
C ALA A 171 -12.64 -0.57 37.46
N ALA A 172 -13.42 -1.60 37.30
CA ALA A 172 -14.74 -1.97 37.79
C ALA A 172 -15.64 -0.90 38.45
N SER A 173 -16.89 -0.81 38.00
CA SER A 173 -18.00 -0.87 38.92
C SER A 173 -19.26 -1.48 38.26
N LYS A 174 -19.84 -2.39 38.97
CA LYS A 174 -21.10 -3.11 38.75
C LYS A 174 -22.28 -2.16 38.84
N SER A 175 -23.27 -2.31 38.00
CA SER A 175 -24.66 -2.22 38.47
C SER A 175 -25.58 -2.94 37.50
N ALA A 176 -26.52 -3.60 38.07
CA ALA A 176 -27.36 -4.69 37.61
C ALA A 176 -28.72 -4.26 37.06
N ALA A 177 -29.34 -5.24 36.41
CA ALA A 177 -30.77 -5.48 36.22
C ALA A 177 -31.48 -4.72 35.11
N LYS A 178 -32.24 -5.32 34.20
CA LYS A 178 -33.37 -6.23 34.43
C LYS A 178 -33.90 -6.73 33.05
N LYS A 179 -33.97 -8.00 32.91
CA LYS A 179 -34.90 -8.90 32.25
C LYS A 179 -36.19 -8.31 31.65
N VAL A 180 -36.51 -8.56 30.36
CA VAL A 180 -37.84 -9.03 29.91
C VAL A 180 -37.71 -9.88 28.65
N VAL A 181 -38.44 -10.95 28.68
CA VAL A 181 -38.62 -12.10 27.80
C VAL A 181 -39.71 -11.82 26.76
N ALA A 182 -39.58 -12.37 25.56
CA ALA A 182 -40.63 -13.07 24.78
C ALA A 182 -40.11 -13.20 23.31
N LYS A 183 -39.81 -14.37 22.83
CA LYS A 183 -40.54 -15.58 22.44
C LYS A 183 -41.29 -15.47 21.07
N LYS A 184 -40.94 -16.48 20.22
CA LYS A 184 -41.70 -17.04 19.08
C LYS A 184 -41.42 -16.39 17.70
N ALA A 185 -41.25 -17.08 16.59
CA ALA A 185 -41.24 -18.47 16.17
C ALA A 185 -40.73 -18.53 14.73
N ALA A 186 -40.05 -19.60 14.33
CA ALA A 186 -39.93 -20.02 12.92
C ALA A 186 -41.21 -20.80 12.53
N PRO A 187 -41.48 -21.08 11.26
CA PRO A 187 -40.88 -22.22 10.56
C PRO A 187 -40.69 -22.01 9.03
N ALA A 188 -39.67 -22.64 8.45
CA ALA A 188 -39.65 -23.85 7.67
C ALA A 188 -40.36 -23.86 6.28
N GLY A 189 -39.64 -24.32 5.28
CA GLY A 189 -40.14 -24.82 4.01
C GLY A 189 -39.06 -24.76 2.94
N LYS A 190 -38.27 -25.83 2.74
CA LYS A 190 -38.38 -26.89 1.72
C LYS A 190 -38.49 -26.31 0.28
N ALA A 191 -37.82 -26.74 -0.74
CA ALA A 191 -37.02 -27.92 -1.09
C ALA A 191 -36.55 -27.76 -2.55
N VAL A 192 -35.36 -28.33 -2.87
CA VAL A 192 -35.08 -29.29 -3.96
C VAL A 192 -35.37 -28.90 -5.41
N THR A 193 -34.32 -28.92 -6.25
CA THR A 193 -34.01 -29.80 -7.37
C THR A 193 -32.78 -29.26 -8.07
N LYS A 194 -31.64 -29.91 -8.16
CA LYS A 194 -31.12 -31.09 -8.83
C LYS A 194 -31.30 -31.05 -10.37
N LYS A 195 -30.16 -31.09 -11.06
CA LYS A 195 -29.83 -31.69 -12.38
C LYS A 195 -29.14 -30.64 -13.29
N ALA A 196 -28.13 -30.86 -14.03
CA ALA A 196 -27.22 -31.97 -14.34
C ALA A 196 -26.17 -31.37 -15.31
N ALA A 197 -24.93 -31.77 -15.23
CA ALA A 197 -24.02 -31.82 -16.38
C ALA A 197 -24.42 -33.04 -17.23
N PRO A 198 -23.93 -33.26 -18.42
CA PRO A 198 -22.58 -33.09 -18.94
C PRO A 198 -22.54 -32.75 -20.47
N ALA A 199 -21.37 -32.48 -21.05
CA ALA A 199 -20.84 -33.33 -22.15
C ALA A 199 -19.52 -32.76 -22.71
N LYS A 200 -18.56 -33.64 -22.68
CA LYS A 200 -17.31 -33.68 -23.46
C LYS A 200 -17.63 -33.71 -24.96
N LYS A 201 -16.79 -33.02 -25.75
CA LYS A 201 -16.33 -33.58 -27.04
C LYS A 201 -14.92 -33.13 -27.34
N ALA A 202 -14.17 -34.08 -27.52
CA ALA A 202 -12.78 -34.25 -27.87
C ALA A 202 -12.58 -34.16 -29.40
N VAL A 203 -11.28 -34.04 -29.76
CA VAL A 203 -10.60 -34.54 -30.96
C VAL A 203 -10.78 -33.73 -32.26
N THR A 204 -9.69 -33.16 -32.77
CA THR A 204 -8.89 -33.87 -33.80
C THR A 204 -7.51 -33.18 -34.00
N LYS A 205 -6.55 -34.03 -33.93
CA LYS A 205 -5.18 -33.99 -34.44
C LYS A 205 -5.19 -33.88 -35.97
N LYS A 206 -4.34 -33.04 -36.56
CA LYS A 206 -3.74 -33.37 -37.84
C LYS A 206 -2.33 -32.78 -37.93
N ALA A 207 -1.45 -33.72 -38.17
CA ALA A 207 -0.02 -33.56 -38.31
C ALA A 207 0.37 -33.43 -39.79
N ALA A 208 1.65 -33.09 -39.96
CA ALA A 208 2.53 -33.28 -41.13
C ALA A 208 2.39 -32.24 -42.26
N SER A 209 3.48 -31.65 -42.73
CA SER A 209 4.57 -32.25 -43.49
C SER A 209 5.66 -31.16 -43.78
N LYS A 210 6.89 -31.33 -43.42
CA LYS A 210 8.12 -31.60 -44.17
C LYS A 210 8.22 -31.04 -45.59
N LYS A 211 9.25 -30.18 -45.85
CA LYS A 211 10.29 -30.28 -46.91
C LYS A 211 11.09 -29.01 -46.89
N THR A 212 12.33 -29.03 -46.58
CA THR A 212 13.60 -29.38 -47.25
C THR A 212 13.97 -28.57 -48.49
N ALA A 213 15.22 -28.14 -48.47
CA ALA A 213 16.16 -27.77 -49.54
C ALA A 213 16.38 -26.24 -49.66
N ALA A 214 17.54 -25.71 -49.35
CA ALA A 214 18.93 -25.87 -49.83
C ALA A 214 19.28 -24.90 -50.98
N ARG A 215 20.47 -24.24 -50.79
CA ARG A 215 21.35 -23.61 -51.78
C ARG A 215 20.90 -22.24 -52.34
N ARG A 216 21.59 -21.20 -52.06
CA ARG A 216 22.96 -20.83 -52.51
C ARG A 216 23.52 -19.73 -51.59
#